data_ff8772ffaa4d81beffd3a1d7e9665d9d
#
_entry.id   ff8772ffaa4d81beffd3a1d7e9665d9d
#
_cell.length_a   1.000
_cell.length_b   1.000
_cell.length_c   1.000
_cell.angle_alpha   90.00
_cell.angle_beta   90.00
_cell.angle_gamma   90.00
#
_symmetry.space_group_name_H-M   'P 1'
#
loop_
_entity.id
_entity.type
_entity.pdbx_description
1 polymer ?
#
loop_
_entity_poly.entity_id
_entity_poly.type
_entity_poly.pdbx_seq_one_letter_code
_entity_poly.pdbx_strand_id
1 'polypeptide(L)'
;MIRWLAVATALLAAPLALARQAASDDELAAQATDPTAQLMSFQLSDLYTASYHGLDDTANQILFRAAIPFDLGATKHIFRVTQPYATSGPVGGGLIDTTIFDLMVFDQPWGRWGVGVSGTLPTGADGLGTDKWTAGPAAGFVNATSKQYRWGLFMQSFFSFAGNSSARDVGIVNLQPIFSYQLGGGRSLSLGNSALVYDTARSRWASLLASVNYGQVVSFWGHKWRPNAEVGYDFQNDVGNPQWVIRVGIALLLPK
;
A
#
# COMPACT_ATOMS: atom_id res chain seq x y z
N MET A 1 -31.43 -16.75 73.70
CA MET A 1 -31.15 -15.53 72.91
C MET A 1 -29.87 -15.74 72.14
N ILE A 2 -29.91 -16.17 70.87
CA ILE A 2 -28.74 -16.43 70.03
C ILE A 2 -28.92 -15.58 68.77
N ARG A 3 -28.03 -14.59 68.60
CA ARG A 3 -27.99 -13.69 67.44
C ARG A 3 -27.17 -14.35 66.35
N TRP A 4 -27.78 -14.59 65.19
CA TRP A 4 -27.10 -15.04 63.97
C TRP A 4 -26.47 -13.84 63.27
N LEU A 5 -25.14 -13.83 63.10
CA LEU A 5 -24.42 -12.95 62.21
C LEU A 5 -24.40 -13.56 60.82
N ALA A 6 -25.09 -12.92 59.87
CA ALA A 6 -24.96 -13.23 58.44
C ALA A 6 -23.74 -12.52 57.88
N VAL A 7 -22.72 -13.29 57.45
CA VAL A 7 -21.58 -12.79 56.69
C VAL A 7 -22.01 -12.78 55.22
N ALA A 8 -22.22 -11.60 54.68
CA ALA A 8 -22.41 -11.39 53.24
C ALA A 8 -21.05 -11.32 52.54
N THR A 9 -20.70 -12.39 51.83
CA THR A 9 -19.53 -12.42 50.95
C THR A 9 -19.92 -11.78 49.61
N ALA A 10 -19.56 -10.51 49.40
CA ALA A 10 -19.68 -9.84 48.12
C ALA A 10 -18.53 -10.30 47.22
N LEU A 11 -18.80 -11.18 46.25
CA LEU A 11 -17.93 -11.50 45.14
C LEU A 11 -17.87 -10.29 44.20
N LEU A 12 -16.83 -9.51 44.30
CA LEU A 12 -16.43 -8.51 43.29
C LEU A 12 -15.96 -9.24 42.04
N ALA A 13 -16.88 -9.47 41.10
CA ALA A 13 -16.53 -9.83 39.74
C ALA A 13 -15.91 -8.59 39.05
N ALA A 14 -14.60 -8.46 39.09
CA ALA A 14 -13.90 -7.51 38.26
C ALA A 14 -14.08 -7.97 36.79
N PRO A 15 -14.55 -7.12 35.88
CA PRO A 15 -14.47 -7.45 34.46
C PRO A 15 -13.00 -7.50 34.09
N LEU A 16 -12.51 -8.67 33.70
CA LEU A 16 -11.26 -8.83 32.97
C LEU A 16 -11.47 -8.13 31.61
N ALA A 17 -11.24 -6.82 31.58
CA ALA A 17 -10.97 -6.11 30.37
C ALA A 17 -9.69 -6.73 29.81
N LEU A 18 -9.83 -7.62 28.81
CA LEU A 18 -8.72 -8.00 27.94
C LEU A 18 -8.19 -6.70 27.34
N ALA A 19 -7.17 -6.12 27.97
CA ALA A 19 -6.44 -5.02 27.40
C ALA A 19 -5.86 -5.55 26.08
N ARG A 20 -6.49 -5.19 24.97
CA ARG A 20 -6.00 -5.47 23.63
C ARG A 20 -4.64 -4.79 23.56
N GLN A 21 -3.58 -5.59 23.58
CA GLN A 21 -2.22 -5.08 23.60
C GLN A 21 -2.03 -4.24 22.33
N ALA A 22 -1.86 -2.93 22.48
CA ALA A 22 -1.64 -2.03 21.35
C ALA A 22 -0.41 -2.54 20.59
N ALA A 23 -0.53 -2.62 19.26
CA ALA A 23 0.56 -3.06 18.39
C ALA A 23 1.80 -2.19 18.65
N SER A 24 2.96 -2.82 18.78
CA SER A 24 4.22 -2.09 18.97
C SER A 24 4.55 -1.23 17.74
N ASP A 25 5.37 -0.20 17.91
CA ASP A 25 5.78 0.64 16.78
C ASP A 25 6.54 -0.16 15.70
N ASP A 26 7.29 -1.20 16.10
CA ASP A 26 7.95 -2.12 15.17
C ASP A 26 6.92 -2.97 14.39
N GLU A 27 5.87 -3.45 15.05
CA GLU A 27 4.79 -4.17 14.38
C GLU A 27 4.02 -3.27 13.42
N LEU A 28 3.73 -2.03 13.81
CA LEU A 28 3.08 -1.05 12.92
C LEU A 28 3.96 -0.69 11.73
N ALA A 29 5.27 -0.53 11.93
CA ALA A 29 6.22 -0.28 10.85
C ALA A 29 6.25 -1.44 9.84
N ALA A 30 6.20 -2.68 10.33
CA ALA A 30 6.16 -3.87 9.49
C ALA A 30 4.84 -4.00 8.74
N GLN A 31 3.70 -3.72 9.38
CA GLN A 31 2.37 -3.76 8.76
C GLN A 31 2.19 -2.65 7.71
N ALA A 32 2.76 -1.48 7.92
CA ALA A 32 2.63 -0.35 7.00
C ALA A 32 3.24 -0.60 5.60
N THR A 33 4.13 -1.60 5.48
CA THR A 33 4.75 -2.02 4.21
C THR A 33 4.16 -3.31 3.63
N ASP A 34 3.15 -3.87 4.28
CA ASP A 34 2.53 -5.15 3.96
C ASP A 34 1.12 -4.94 3.35
N PRO A 35 0.89 -5.21 2.07
CA PRO A 35 -0.42 -5.02 1.42
C PRO A 35 -1.50 -5.98 1.93
N THR A 36 -1.12 -7.04 2.67
CA THR A 36 -2.05 -8.01 3.27
C THR A 36 -2.34 -7.71 4.74
N ALA A 37 -1.78 -6.63 5.31
CA ALA A 37 -1.96 -6.29 6.72
C ALA A 37 -3.33 -5.68 6.99
N GLN A 38 -3.95 -6.10 8.09
CA GLN A 38 -5.23 -5.58 8.58
C GLN A 38 -5.03 -4.23 9.32
N LEU A 39 -4.33 -3.30 8.67
CA LEU A 39 -4.02 -1.98 9.20
C LEU A 39 -4.73 -0.91 8.36
N MET A 40 -5.64 -0.16 9.00
CA MET A 40 -6.20 1.02 8.35
C MET A 40 -5.14 2.11 8.27
N SER A 41 -4.98 2.70 7.08
CA SER A 41 -4.02 3.78 6.90
C SER A 41 -4.45 4.78 5.84
N PHE A 42 -4.09 6.05 6.07
CA PHE A 42 -4.23 7.13 5.10
C PHE A 42 -2.85 7.71 4.84
N GLN A 43 -2.44 7.74 3.58
CA GLN A 43 -1.10 8.16 3.19
C GLN A 43 -1.19 9.33 2.22
N LEU A 44 -0.33 10.30 2.43
CA LEU A 44 -0.06 11.37 1.49
C LEU A 44 1.41 11.34 1.17
N SER A 45 1.76 11.38 -0.10
CA SER A 45 3.16 11.41 -0.53
C SER A 45 3.35 12.27 -1.76
N ASP A 46 4.51 12.89 -1.82
CA ASP A 46 5.04 13.60 -2.96
C ASP A 46 6.01 12.66 -3.69
N LEU A 47 5.81 12.45 -4.99
CA LEU A 47 6.67 11.67 -5.87
C LEU A 47 7.28 12.61 -6.91
N TYR A 48 8.57 12.84 -6.78
CA TYR A 48 9.36 13.61 -7.73
C TYR A 48 10.12 12.69 -8.68
N THR A 49 9.86 12.80 -9.97
CA THR A 49 10.67 12.20 -11.03
C THR A 49 11.78 13.17 -11.37
N ALA A 50 12.99 12.86 -10.91
CA ALA A 50 14.15 13.74 -11.03
C ALA A 50 14.80 13.69 -12.42
N SER A 51 14.59 12.60 -13.16
CA SER A 51 15.03 12.47 -14.55
C SER A 51 14.24 11.39 -15.28
N TYR A 52 14.22 11.50 -16.59
CA TYR A 52 13.67 10.51 -17.52
C TYR A 52 14.78 9.93 -18.39
N HIS A 53 14.61 8.71 -18.87
CA HIS A 53 15.48 8.14 -19.89
C HIS A 53 15.27 8.88 -21.22
N GLY A 54 16.33 9.49 -21.73
CA GLY A 54 16.33 10.14 -23.04
C GLY A 54 15.49 11.42 -23.17
N LEU A 55 15.00 11.98 -22.04
CA LEU A 55 14.33 13.29 -21.99
C LEU A 55 14.97 14.16 -20.92
N ASP A 56 15.16 15.44 -21.24
CA ASP A 56 15.59 16.47 -20.30
C ASP A 56 14.35 17.12 -19.66
N ASP A 57 13.70 16.38 -18.77
CA ASP A 57 12.48 16.81 -18.10
C ASP A 57 12.39 16.24 -16.69
N THR A 58 11.46 16.79 -15.89
CA THR A 58 11.13 16.36 -14.54
C THR A 58 9.61 16.31 -14.39
N ALA A 59 9.13 15.58 -13.39
CA ALA A 59 7.71 15.59 -13.04
C ALA A 59 7.51 15.52 -11.53
N ASN A 60 6.34 15.96 -11.08
CA ASN A 60 5.95 15.82 -9.69
C ASN A 60 4.49 15.39 -9.58
N GLN A 61 4.21 14.51 -8.62
CA GLN A 61 2.86 14.00 -8.34
C GLN A 61 2.63 13.93 -6.84
N ILE A 62 1.46 14.37 -6.41
CA ILE A 62 0.93 14.09 -5.08
C ILE A 62 0.08 12.83 -5.14
N LEU A 63 0.34 11.86 -4.27
CA LEU A 63 -0.41 10.62 -4.19
C LEU A 63 -1.16 10.54 -2.86
N PHE A 64 -2.47 10.42 -2.94
CA PHE A 64 -3.30 10.01 -1.82
C PHE A 64 -3.57 8.51 -1.90
N ARG A 65 -3.40 7.80 -0.77
CA ARG A 65 -3.71 6.37 -0.66
C ARG A 65 -4.45 6.10 0.63
N ALA A 66 -5.54 5.36 0.56
CA ALA A 66 -6.25 4.84 1.72
C ALA A 66 -6.31 3.32 1.64
N ALA A 67 -5.96 2.64 2.74
CA ALA A 67 -6.15 1.21 2.93
C ALA A 67 -7.15 1.01 4.08
N ILE A 68 -8.23 0.29 3.80
CA ILE A 68 -9.38 0.13 4.71
C ILE A 68 -9.65 -1.37 4.87
N PRO A 69 -9.21 -1.97 5.99
CA PRO A 69 -9.56 -3.35 6.31
C PRO A 69 -11.01 -3.42 6.82
N PHE A 70 -11.76 -4.40 6.32
CA PHE A 70 -13.13 -4.68 6.75
C PHE A 70 -13.41 -6.17 6.74
N ASP A 71 -14.46 -6.57 7.46
CA ASP A 71 -14.92 -7.94 7.47
C ASP A 71 -16.23 -8.06 6.67
N LEU A 72 -16.31 -9.06 5.78
CA LEU A 72 -17.52 -9.40 5.03
C LEU A 72 -17.93 -10.82 5.38
N GLY A 73 -18.89 -10.96 6.30
CA GLY A 73 -19.25 -12.27 6.87
C GLY A 73 -18.06 -12.89 7.61
N ALA A 74 -17.61 -14.04 7.17
CA ALA A 74 -16.47 -14.76 7.75
C ALA A 74 -15.11 -14.42 7.09
N THR A 75 -15.11 -13.57 6.08
CA THR A 75 -13.89 -13.23 5.31
C THR A 75 -13.35 -11.86 5.69
N LYS A 76 -12.03 -11.74 5.74
CA LYS A 76 -11.32 -10.49 5.97
C LYS A 76 -10.92 -9.88 4.64
N HIS A 77 -11.17 -8.60 4.48
CA HIS A 77 -10.90 -7.86 3.26
C HIS A 77 -10.01 -6.65 3.53
N ILE A 78 -9.27 -6.25 2.50
CA ILE A 78 -8.53 -4.99 2.46
C ILE A 78 -8.88 -4.30 1.15
N PHE A 79 -9.68 -3.23 1.26
CA PHE A 79 -9.91 -2.32 0.15
C PHE A 79 -8.84 -1.23 0.15
N ARG A 80 -8.24 -0.97 -1.02
CA ARG A 80 -7.29 0.13 -1.18
C ARG A 80 -7.66 0.98 -2.39
N VAL A 81 -7.61 2.28 -2.19
CA VAL A 81 -7.70 3.28 -3.25
C VAL A 81 -6.41 4.08 -3.31
N THR A 82 -5.95 4.40 -4.52
CA THR A 82 -4.82 5.29 -4.77
C THR A 82 -5.24 6.30 -5.82
N GLN A 83 -5.16 7.58 -5.46
CA GLN A 83 -5.44 8.70 -6.33
C GLN A 83 -4.17 9.55 -6.51
N PRO A 84 -3.53 9.51 -7.66
CA PRO A 84 -2.44 10.41 -8.00
C PRO A 84 -2.99 11.72 -8.61
N TYR A 85 -2.24 12.80 -8.39
CA TYR A 85 -2.46 14.11 -9.01
C TYR A 85 -1.12 14.65 -9.50
N ALA A 86 -0.95 14.83 -10.80
CA ALA A 86 0.24 15.45 -11.37
C ALA A 86 0.21 16.95 -11.07
N THR A 87 1.26 17.47 -10.43
CA THR A 87 1.43 18.92 -10.21
C THR A 87 2.27 19.55 -11.29
N SER A 88 3.15 18.76 -11.93
CA SER A 88 3.96 19.14 -13.08
C SER A 88 4.43 17.90 -13.84
N GLY A 89 4.86 18.10 -15.08
CA GLY A 89 5.44 17.04 -15.92
C GLY A 89 5.29 17.34 -17.41
N PRO A 90 5.79 16.46 -18.28
CA PRO A 90 5.80 16.66 -19.73
C PRO A 90 4.40 16.88 -20.34
N VAL A 91 3.36 16.35 -19.72
CA VAL A 91 1.95 16.47 -20.18
C VAL A 91 1.12 17.45 -19.35
N GLY A 92 1.73 18.19 -18.39
CA GLY A 92 1.05 19.15 -17.54
C GLY A 92 0.58 18.58 -16.21
N GLY A 93 -0.39 19.25 -15.58
CA GLY A 93 -0.95 18.91 -14.27
C GLY A 93 -2.41 18.51 -14.34
N GLY A 94 -2.85 17.68 -13.39
CA GLY A 94 -4.24 17.21 -13.29
C GLY A 94 -4.36 15.87 -12.58
N LEU A 95 -5.59 15.37 -12.47
CA LEU A 95 -5.84 14.03 -11.95
C LEU A 95 -5.24 12.97 -12.89
N ILE A 96 -4.68 11.93 -12.31
CA ILE A 96 -4.31 10.70 -12.99
C ILE A 96 -5.37 9.64 -12.63
N ASP A 97 -5.46 8.56 -13.38
CA ASP A 97 -6.46 7.52 -13.14
C ASP A 97 -6.38 6.96 -11.72
N THR A 98 -7.54 6.80 -11.10
CA THR A 98 -7.67 6.18 -9.78
C THR A 98 -7.48 4.67 -9.88
N THR A 99 -6.58 4.11 -9.08
CA THR A 99 -6.46 2.66 -8.93
C THR A 99 -7.12 2.17 -7.65
N ILE A 100 -7.78 1.01 -7.75
CA ILE A 100 -8.42 0.33 -6.62
C ILE A 100 -8.01 -1.14 -6.59
N PHE A 101 -8.02 -1.74 -5.41
CA PHE A 101 -8.10 -3.18 -5.26
C PHE A 101 -8.90 -3.58 -4.03
N ASP A 102 -9.45 -4.79 -4.05
CA ASP A 102 -9.97 -5.49 -2.90
C ASP A 102 -9.31 -6.87 -2.80
N LEU A 103 -8.74 -7.19 -1.64
CA LEU A 103 -8.13 -8.47 -1.33
C LEU A 103 -8.88 -9.15 -0.21
N MET A 104 -9.36 -10.36 -0.43
CA MET A 104 -9.74 -11.30 0.60
C MET A 104 -8.47 -11.93 1.17
N VAL A 105 -8.25 -11.81 2.48
CA VAL A 105 -7.00 -12.17 3.16
C VAL A 105 -7.20 -13.35 4.08
N PHE A 106 -6.22 -14.24 4.07
CA PHE A 106 -6.17 -15.47 4.88
C PHE A 106 -4.92 -15.48 5.76
N ASP A 107 -5.14 -15.59 7.07
CA ASP A 107 -4.05 -15.73 8.04
C ASP A 107 -3.50 -17.15 8.03
N GLN A 108 -2.17 -17.26 8.16
CA GLN A 108 -1.43 -18.52 8.25
C GLN A 108 -0.39 -18.44 9.36
N PRO A 109 0.09 -19.57 9.91
CA PRO A 109 1.17 -19.55 10.92
C PRO A 109 2.46 -18.87 10.44
N TRP A 110 2.71 -18.82 9.14
CA TRP A 110 3.89 -18.21 8.54
C TRP A 110 3.67 -16.75 8.08
N GLY A 111 2.44 -16.24 8.12
CA GLY A 111 2.12 -14.89 7.63
C GLY A 111 0.72 -14.80 7.04
N ARG A 112 0.58 -14.16 5.90
CA ARG A 112 -0.70 -13.95 5.23
C ARG A 112 -0.59 -14.12 3.73
N TRP A 113 -1.67 -14.53 3.10
CA TRP A 113 -1.85 -14.46 1.66
C TRP A 113 -3.25 -13.91 1.35
N GLY A 114 -3.42 -13.41 0.15
CA GLY A 114 -4.71 -12.88 -0.28
C GLY A 114 -4.90 -13.00 -1.77
N VAL A 115 -6.15 -13.05 -2.17
CA VAL A 115 -6.60 -13.02 -3.57
C VAL A 115 -7.75 -12.04 -3.71
N GLY A 116 -7.92 -11.48 -4.90
CA GLY A 116 -8.98 -10.53 -5.13
C GLY A 116 -8.92 -9.93 -6.51
N VAL A 117 -9.37 -8.68 -6.61
CA VAL A 117 -9.46 -7.95 -7.86
C VAL A 117 -8.79 -6.59 -7.74
N SER A 118 -8.22 -6.12 -8.83
CA SER A 118 -7.73 -4.75 -8.99
C SER A 118 -8.38 -4.11 -10.21
N GLY A 119 -8.40 -2.79 -10.25
CA GLY A 119 -8.95 -2.05 -11.37
C GLY A 119 -8.50 -0.60 -11.40
N THR A 120 -8.74 0.04 -12.54
CA THR A 120 -8.49 1.45 -12.77
C THR A 120 -9.79 2.12 -13.21
N LEU A 121 -10.09 3.26 -12.62
CA LEU A 121 -11.18 4.14 -13.00
C LEU A 121 -10.62 5.26 -13.88
N PRO A 122 -11.20 5.55 -15.05
CA PRO A 122 -10.73 6.60 -15.96
C PRO A 122 -11.11 8.00 -15.42
N THR A 123 -10.47 8.39 -14.33
CA THR A 123 -10.66 9.70 -13.66
C THR A 123 -9.58 10.70 -14.05
N GLY A 124 -8.63 10.29 -14.89
CA GLY A 124 -7.53 11.14 -15.34
C GLY A 124 -8.01 12.29 -16.22
N ALA A 125 -7.32 13.42 -16.11
CA ALA A 125 -7.48 14.52 -17.04
C ALA A 125 -6.89 14.15 -18.43
N ASP A 126 -7.24 14.91 -19.45
CA ASP A 126 -6.79 14.70 -20.81
C ASP A 126 -5.25 14.53 -20.89
N GLY A 127 -4.81 13.41 -21.46
CA GLY A 127 -3.39 13.06 -21.59
C GLY A 127 -2.72 12.50 -20.33
N LEU A 128 -3.42 12.51 -19.17
CA LEU A 128 -2.92 11.96 -17.89
C LEU A 128 -3.58 10.64 -17.51
N GLY A 129 -4.71 10.30 -18.12
CA GLY A 129 -5.42 9.04 -17.94
C GLY A 129 -5.28 8.10 -19.13
N THR A 130 -5.78 6.89 -18.96
CA THR A 130 -5.85 5.88 -20.02
C THR A 130 -7.18 5.93 -20.80
N ASP A 131 -8.18 6.67 -20.28
CA ASP A 131 -9.57 6.70 -20.79
C ASP A 131 -10.23 5.31 -20.81
N LYS A 132 -9.71 4.36 -20.07
CA LYS A 132 -10.17 2.97 -20.02
C LYS A 132 -10.52 2.54 -18.60
N TRP A 133 -11.64 1.85 -18.48
CA TRP A 133 -11.94 1.03 -17.32
C TRP A 133 -11.13 -0.25 -17.41
N THR A 134 -10.40 -0.57 -16.35
CA THR A 134 -9.65 -1.83 -16.29
C THR A 134 -10.06 -2.66 -15.09
N ALA A 135 -9.97 -3.98 -15.24
CA ALA A 135 -10.11 -4.93 -14.15
C ALA A 135 -9.15 -6.10 -14.37
N GLY A 136 -8.77 -6.76 -13.29
CA GLY A 136 -7.94 -7.96 -13.36
C GLY A 136 -7.74 -8.60 -12.00
N PRO A 137 -7.21 -9.81 -11.95
CA PRO A 137 -6.89 -10.49 -10.70
C PRO A 137 -5.79 -9.77 -9.93
N ALA A 138 -5.91 -9.85 -8.61
CA ALA A 138 -4.87 -9.46 -7.66
C ALA A 138 -4.60 -10.63 -6.72
N ALA A 139 -3.33 -10.86 -6.38
CA ALA A 139 -2.94 -11.89 -5.44
C ALA A 139 -1.61 -11.51 -4.77
N GLY A 140 -1.41 -12.00 -3.55
CA GLY A 140 -0.14 -11.78 -2.89
C GLY A 140 0.02 -12.58 -1.62
N PHE A 141 1.25 -12.61 -1.13
CA PHE A 141 1.55 -13.20 0.17
C PHE A 141 2.67 -12.42 0.85
N VAL A 142 2.67 -12.47 2.17
CA VAL A 142 3.75 -11.92 3.00
C VAL A 142 4.09 -12.93 4.09
N ASN A 143 5.33 -13.39 4.06
CA ASN A 143 5.90 -14.19 5.13
C ASN A 143 6.32 -13.28 6.29
N ALA A 144 5.79 -13.55 7.47
CA ALA A 144 6.02 -12.82 8.71
C ALA A 144 6.54 -13.71 9.84
N THR A 145 7.21 -14.83 9.51
CA THR A 145 7.78 -15.76 10.48
C THR A 145 8.86 -15.11 11.34
N SER A 146 9.64 -14.20 10.75
CA SER A 146 10.64 -13.41 11.47
C SER A 146 10.02 -12.11 11.99
N LYS A 147 10.40 -11.72 13.23
CA LYS A 147 10.07 -10.40 13.77
C LYS A 147 10.93 -9.29 13.14
N GLN A 148 12.10 -9.63 12.61
CA GLN A 148 13.07 -8.67 12.10
C GLN A 148 12.88 -8.36 10.63
N TYR A 149 12.41 -9.32 9.82
CA TYR A 149 12.17 -9.09 8.40
C TYR A 149 10.89 -9.76 7.92
N ARG A 150 10.28 -9.17 6.91
CA ARG A 150 9.15 -9.71 6.15
C ARG A 150 9.50 -9.73 4.68
N TRP A 151 8.99 -10.71 3.97
CA TRP A 151 9.18 -10.82 2.53
C TRP A 151 7.95 -11.43 1.87
N GLY A 152 7.78 -11.14 0.60
CA GLY A 152 6.63 -11.63 -0.13
C GLY A 152 6.59 -11.12 -1.56
N LEU A 153 5.44 -11.30 -2.18
CA LEU A 153 5.15 -10.82 -3.51
C LEU A 153 3.69 -10.38 -3.57
N PHE A 154 3.44 -9.28 -4.28
CA PHE A 154 2.11 -8.83 -4.60
C PHE A 154 1.97 -8.61 -6.09
N MET A 155 0.93 -9.17 -6.70
CA MET A 155 0.60 -9.05 -8.12
C MET A 155 -0.73 -8.32 -8.27
N GLN A 156 -0.79 -7.42 -9.24
CA GLN A 156 -2.00 -6.77 -9.71
C GLN A 156 -2.04 -6.80 -11.22
N SER A 157 -3.23 -6.98 -11.79
CA SER A 157 -3.40 -6.97 -13.24
C SER A 157 -4.51 -6.00 -13.63
N PHE A 158 -4.32 -5.32 -14.76
CA PHE A 158 -5.22 -4.29 -15.26
C PHE A 158 -5.45 -4.52 -16.75
N PHE A 159 -6.62 -5.05 -17.10
CA PHE A 159 -7.03 -5.31 -18.49
C PHE A 159 -8.23 -4.45 -18.82
N SER A 160 -8.15 -3.67 -19.92
CA SER A 160 -9.27 -2.82 -20.34
C SER A 160 -10.46 -3.65 -20.81
N PHE A 161 -11.66 -3.25 -20.39
CA PHE A 161 -12.92 -3.88 -20.79
C PHE A 161 -13.98 -2.88 -21.28
N ALA A 162 -13.79 -1.58 -21.00
CA ALA A 162 -14.69 -0.49 -21.40
C ALA A 162 -13.92 0.84 -21.47
N GLY A 163 -14.57 1.89 -21.98
CA GLY A 163 -14.03 3.25 -22.06
C GLY A 163 -13.99 3.78 -23.48
N ASN A 164 -13.14 4.77 -23.73
CA ASN A 164 -13.01 5.42 -25.04
C ASN A 164 -12.46 4.43 -26.08
N SER A 165 -13.25 4.16 -27.14
CA SER A 165 -12.87 3.21 -28.20
C SER A 165 -11.65 3.66 -29.00
N SER A 166 -11.36 4.96 -29.05
CA SER A 166 -10.19 5.52 -29.73
C SER A 166 -8.92 5.47 -28.88
N ALA A 167 -9.06 5.29 -27.56
CA ALA A 167 -7.92 5.11 -26.65
C ALA A 167 -7.35 3.69 -26.78
N ARG A 168 -6.03 3.56 -26.56
CA ARG A 168 -5.34 2.26 -26.62
C ARG A 168 -5.82 1.33 -25.52
N ASP A 169 -5.89 0.05 -25.85
CA ASP A 169 -6.15 -0.97 -24.83
C ASP A 169 -5.03 -1.07 -23.83
N VAL A 170 -5.41 -1.30 -22.59
CA VAL A 170 -4.53 -1.49 -21.44
C VAL A 170 -4.44 -2.98 -21.13
N GLY A 171 -3.21 -3.46 -21.01
CA GLY A 171 -2.94 -4.83 -20.58
C GLY A 171 -1.69 -4.81 -19.72
N ILE A 172 -1.83 -4.63 -18.41
CA ILE A 172 -0.72 -4.47 -17.47
C ILE A 172 -0.75 -5.58 -16.43
N VAL A 173 0.42 -6.18 -16.19
CA VAL A 173 0.69 -7.02 -15.02
C VAL A 173 1.79 -6.35 -14.21
N ASN A 174 1.49 -6.03 -12.96
CA ASN A 174 2.40 -5.42 -12.01
C ASN A 174 2.78 -6.44 -10.93
N LEU A 175 4.07 -6.75 -10.82
CA LEU A 175 4.64 -7.58 -9.77
C LEU A 175 5.43 -6.69 -8.81
N GLN A 176 5.03 -6.67 -7.56
CA GLN A 176 5.66 -5.89 -6.50
C GLN A 176 6.37 -6.83 -5.52
N PRO A 177 7.71 -6.94 -5.55
CA PRO A 177 8.45 -7.66 -4.54
C PRO A 177 8.35 -6.92 -3.20
N ILE A 178 8.10 -7.67 -2.14
CA ILE A 178 7.96 -7.14 -0.78
C ILE A 178 9.16 -7.61 0.02
N PHE A 179 9.88 -6.67 0.60
CA PHE A 179 10.88 -6.93 1.62
C PHE A 179 10.92 -5.75 2.58
N SER A 180 10.90 -6.03 3.87
CA SER A 180 11.10 -5.02 4.90
C SER A 180 11.96 -5.59 6.04
N TYR A 181 12.88 -4.77 6.53
CA TYR A 181 13.78 -5.06 7.64
C TYR A 181 13.53 -4.08 8.77
N GLN A 182 13.26 -4.60 9.97
CA GLN A 182 12.98 -3.80 11.16
C GLN A 182 14.28 -3.44 11.86
N LEU A 183 14.51 -2.13 12.04
CA LEU A 183 15.71 -1.58 12.69
C LEU A 183 15.50 -1.36 14.20
N GLY A 184 14.27 -1.61 14.69
CA GLY A 184 13.85 -1.33 16.05
C GLY A 184 13.43 0.12 16.27
N GLY A 185 12.61 0.36 17.32
CA GLY A 185 12.07 1.68 17.65
C GLY A 185 11.14 2.23 16.57
N GLY A 186 10.35 1.37 15.92
CA GLY A 186 9.42 1.74 14.86
C GLY A 186 10.09 2.10 13.53
N ARG A 187 11.39 1.87 13.36
CA ARG A 187 12.14 2.17 12.14
C ARG A 187 12.23 0.95 11.23
N SER A 188 12.10 1.17 9.94
CA SER A 188 12.21 0.10 8.94
C SER A 188 12.86 0.55 7.65
N LEU A 189 13.58 -0.36 7.00
CA LEU A 189 13.99 -0.28 5.61
C LEU A 189 13.15 -1.26 4.80
N SER A 190 12.73 -0.87 3.59
CA SER A 190 11.95 -1.74 2.71
C SER A 190 12.25 -1.47 1.24
N LEU A 191 11.81 -2.37 0.35
CA LEU A 191 11.87 -2.18 -1.10
C LEU A 191 10.91 -1.09 -1.60
N GLY A 192 10.14 -0.46 -0.70
CA GLY A 192 9.26 0.65 -1.07
C GLY A 192 8.21 0.27 -2.11
N ASN A 193 8.14 1.06 -3.17
CA ASN A 193 7.25 0.83 -4.30
C ASN A 193 7.98 0.17 -5.49
N SER A 194 9.04 -0.63 -5.24
CA SER A 194 9.68 -1.44 -6.28
C SER A 194 8.65 -2.25 -7.06
N ALA A 195 8.73 -2.23 -8.38
CA ALA A 195 7.73 -2.85 -9.24
C ALA A 195 8.35 -3.34 -10.55
N LEU A 196 7.92 -4.51 -11.00
CA LEU A 196 8.20 -5.08 -12.30
C LEU A 196 6.89 -5.01 -13.09
N VAL A 197 6.80 -4.11 -14.05
CA VAL A 197 5.57 -3.86 -14.81
C VAL A 197 5.72 -4.38 -16.23
N TYR A 198 4.89 -5.36 -16.58
CA TYR A 198 4.85 -5.93 -17.93
C TYR A 198 3.59 -5.46 -18.67
N ASP A 199 3.79 -4.89 -19.84
CA ASP A 199 2.72 -4.50 -20.77
C ASP A 199 2.43 -5.67 -21.70
N THR A 200 1.33 -6.38 -21.44
CA THR A 200 0.90 -7.53 -22.25
C THR A 200 0.36 -7.11 -23.60
N ALA A 201 -0.21 -5.90 -23.72
CA ALA A 201 -0.72 -5.37 -24.98
C ALA A 201 0.42 -5.04 -25.96
N ARG A 202 1.62 -4.71 -25.42
CA ARG A 202 2.82 -4.43 -26.22
C ARG A 202 3.88 -5.51 -26.14
N SER A 203 3.67 -6.55 -25.31
CA SER A 203 4.61 -7.66 -25.10
C SER A 203 6.01 -7.19 -24.68
N ARG A 204 6.10 -6.22 -23.76
CA ARG A 204 7.36 -5.65 -23.27
C ARG A 204 7.29 -5.27 -21.78
N TRP A 205 8.44 -5.15 -21.17
CA TRP A 205 8.56 -4.52 -19.86
C TRP A 205 8.31 -3.01 -20.00
N ALA A 206 7.39 -2.49 -19.19
CA ALA A 206 7.07 -1.07 -19.13
C ALA A 206 7.83 -0.34 -18.01
N SER A 207 8.21 -1.08 -16.94
CA SER A 207 9.02 -0.55 -15.82
C SER A 207 9.72 -1.70 -15.11
N LEU A 208 10.96 -1.46 -14.69
CA LEU A 208 11.77 -2.34 -13.83
C LEU A 208 12.33 -1.49 -12.68
N LEU A 209 11.41 -0.97 -11.84
CA LEU A 209 11.75 -0.05 -10.75
C LEU A 209 12.27 -0.83 -9.54
N ALA A 210 13.48 -0.50 -9.10
CA ALA A 210 14.01 -0.87 -7.79
C ALA A 210 14.11 0.36 -6.90
N SER A 211 13.58 0.27 -5.69
CA SER A 211 13.59 1.38 -4.73
C SER A 211 13.92 0.93 -3.31
N VAL A 212 14.40 1.86 -2.50
CA VAL A 212 14.63 1.69 -1.07
C VAL A 212 13.86 2.78 -0.33
N ASN A 213 13.06 2.36 0.63
CA ASN A 213 12.26 3.23 1.50
C ASN A 213 12.73 3.10 2.94
N TYR A 214 12.98 4.21 3.59
CA TYR A 214 13.14 4.31 5.04
C TYR A 214 11.89 4.97 5.64
N GLY A 215 11.39 4.45 6.74
CA GLY A 215 10.28 5.05 7.48
C GLY A 215 10.38 4.78 8.97
N GLN A 216 9.75 5.63 9.76
CA GLN A 216 9.70 5.53 11.21
C GLN A 216 8.29 5.80 11.73
N VAL A 217 7.79 4.94 12.60
CA VAL A 217 6.55 5.18 13.34
C VAL A 217 6.85 6.11 14.50
N VAL A 218 6.07 7.17 14.59
CA VAL A 218 6.14 8.16 15.66
C VAL A 218 4.75 8.41 16.23
N SER A 219 4.66 8.77 17.51
CA SER A 219 3.40 9.16 18.14
C SER A 219 3.29 10.68 18.14
N PHE A 220 2.21 11.21 17.55
CA PHE A 220 1.94 12.64 17.51
C PHE A 220 0.43 12.89 17.60
N TRP A 221 0.00 13.80 18.49
CA TRP A 221 -1.42 14.08 18.78
C TRP A 221 -2.27 12.83 19.08
N GLY A 222 -1.72 11.89 19.85
CA GLY A 222 -2.44 10.67 20.22
C GLY A 222 -2.61 9.63 19.10
N HIS A 223 -2.05 9.87 17.92
CA HIS A 223 -2.09 8.98 16.77
C HIS A 223 -0.71 8.48 16.39
N LYS A 224 -0.67 7.37 15.65
CA LYS A 224 0.56 6.81 15.08
C LYS A 224 0.72 7.31 13.64
N TRP A 225 1.85 7.95 13.40
CA TRP A 225 2.25 8.48 12.11
C TRP A 225 3.52 7.79 11.62
N ARG A 226 3.64 7.64 10.31
CA ARG A 226 4.84 7.09 9.70
C ARG A 226 5.34 8.03 8.59
N PRO A 227 6.17 9.05 8.91
CA PRO A 227 6.97 9.73 7.90
C PRO A 227 7.90 8.70 7.22
N ASN A 228 8.12 8.90 5.91
CA ASN A 228 8.99 8.02 5.13
C ASN A 228 9.62 8.76 3.95
N ALA A 229 10.76 8.25 3.50
CA ALA A 229 11.45 8.72 2.31
C ALA A 229 11.92 7.51 1.49
N GLU A 230 11.88 7.65 0.18
CA GLU A 230 12.21 6.60 -0.79
C GLU A 230 13.02 7.19 -1.94
N VAL A 231 13.98 6.42 -2.41
CA VAL A 231 14.67 6.67 -3.67
C VAL A 231 14.60 5.42 -4.52
N GLY A 232 14.37 5.59 -5.82
CA GLY A 232 14.26 4.49 -6.77
C GLY A 232 14.91 4.81 -8.11
N TYR A 233 15.31 3.74 -8.80
CA TYR A 233 15.83 3.78 -10.15
C TYR A 233 15.08 2.78 -11.02
N ASP A 234 14.60 3.22 -12.17
CA ASP A 234 13.97 2.35 -13.16
C ASP A 234 15.02 1.92 -14.19
N PHE A 235 15.24 0.61 -14.30
CA PHE A 235 16.20 0.01 -15.23
C PHE A 235 15.63 -0.14 -16.65
N GLN A 236 14.32 0.08 -16.84
CA GLN A 236 13.71 0.08 -18.16
C GLN A 236 13.99 1.41 -18.85
N ASN A 237 14.94 1.38 -19.78
CA ASN A 237 15.57 2.56 -20.39
C ASN A 237 14.88 3.07 -21.65
N ASP A 238 13.63 2.73 -21.89
CA ASP A 238 12.86 3.31 -23.00
C ASP A 238 12.74 4.84 -22.82
N VAL A 239 12.86 5.56 -23.92
CA VAL A 239 12.74 7.02 -23.92
C VAL A 239 11.39 7.45 -23.35
N GLY A 240 11.43 8.33 -22.35
CA GLY A 240 10.26 8.83 -21.65
C GLY A 240 9.87 8.04 -20.41
N ASN A 241 10.55 6.92 -20.09
CA ASN A 241 10.36 6.26 -18.80
C ASN A 241 11.06 7.07 -17.69
N PRO A 242 10.47 7.15 -16.48
CA PRO A 242 11.15 7.67 -15.29
C PRO A 242 12.49 6.95 -15.10
N GLN A 243 13.53 7.70 -14.76
CA GLN A 243 14.84 7.14 -14.48
C GLN A 243 15.13 7.15 -12.98
N TRP A 244 15.19 8.34 -12.38
CA TRP A 244 15.33 8.51 -10.95
C TRP A 244 14.04 9.05 -10.35
N VAL A 245 13.58 8.41 -9.28
CA VAL A 245 12.40 8.84 -8.54
C VAL A 245 12.75 9.03 -7.08
N ILE A 246 12.21 10.09 -6.48
CA ILE A 246 12.31 10.39 -5.06
C ILE A 246 10.90 10.54 -4.52
N ARG A 247 10.60 9.89 -3.41
CA ARG A 247 9.31 10.01 -2.75
C ARG A 247 9.50 10.39 -1.29
N VAL A 248 8.75 11.36 -0.83
CA VAL A 248 8.58 11.66 0.59
C VAL A 248 7.12 11.54 0.95
N GLY A 249 6.81 11.05 2.12
CA GLY A 249 5.42 10.83 2.50
C GLY A 249 5.21 10.71 3.99
N ILE A 250 3.94 10.77 4.35
CA ILE A 250 3.46 10.53 5.70
C ILE A 250 2.23 9.63 5.66
N ALA A 251 2.15 8.69 6.57
CA ALA A 251 0.99 7.83 6.75
C ALA A 251 0.44 7.98 8.16
N LEU A 252 -0.87 8.18 8.28
CA LEU A 252 -1.63 8.00 9.51
C LEU A 252 -1.96 6.50 9.63
N LEU A 253 -1.55 5.88 10.73
CA LEU A 253 -1.78 4.47 11.02
C LEU A 253 -2.84 4.35 12.11
N LEU A 254 -3.91 3.62 11.82
CA LEU A 254 -5.04 3.42 12.71
C LEU A 254 -5.16 1.92 13.02
N PRO A 255 -4.45 1.41 14.04
CA PRO A 255 -4.56 0.02 14.45
C PRO A 255 -5.97 -0.27 14.98
N LYS A 256 -6.51 -1.46 14.63
CA LYS A 256 -7.81 -1.93 15.14
C LYS A 256 -7.74 -2.27 16.62
#